data_9862f0d04cc55dfa660f57a9a54ecf6d
#
_entry.id   9862f0d04cc55dfa660f57a9a54ecf6d
#
_cell.length_a   1.000
_cell.length_b   1.000
_cell.length_c   1.000
_cell.angle_alpha   90.00
_cell.angle_beta   90.00
_cell.angle_gamma   90.00
#
_symmetry.space_group_name_H-M   'P 1'
#
loop_
_entity.id
_entity.type
_entity.pdbx_description
1 polymer ?
#
loop_
_entity_poly.entity_id
_entity_poly.type
_entity_poly.pdbx_seq_one_letter_code
_entity_poly.pdbx_strand_id
1 'polypeptide(L)' 'MNADALLKAEERFRELTGAGFTAAVRTASGEAVVKRMFDPNAEETLFFPRLVGG' A
#
# COMPACT_ATOMS: atom_id res chain seq x y z
N MET A 1 -17.65 -9.66 2.06
CA MET A 1 -16.55 -8.71 2.23
C MET A 1 -16.37 -8.39 3.70
N ASN A 2 -15.16 -8.46 4.17
CA ASN A 2 -14.89 -8.33 5.60
C ASN A 2 -14.39 -6.92 5.94
N ALA A 3 -15.22 -6.14 6.63
CA ALA A 3 -14.87 -4.77 7.00
C ALA A 3 -13.67 -4.73 7.95
N ASP A 4 -13.53 -5.74 8.81
CA ASP A 4 -12.39 -5.80 9.71
C ASP A 4 -11.08 -5.99 8.95
N ALA A 5 -11.11 -6.76 7.88
CA ALA A 5 -9.91 -6.96 7.07
C ALA A 5 -9.50 -5.67 6.37
N LEU A 6 -10.47 -4.89 5.92
CA LEU A 6 -10.19 -3.60 5.32
C LEU A 6 -9.60 -2.62 6.32
N LEU A 7 -10.15 -2.59 7.52
CA LEU A 7 -9.65 -1.70 8.57
C LEU A 7 -8.21 -2.05 8.93
N LYS A 8 -7.91 -3.34 9.06
CA LYS A 8 -6.56 -3.78 9.37
C LYS A 8 -5.60 -3.44 8.25
N ALA A 9 -6.04 -3.61 7.02
CA ALA A 9 -5.21 -3.28 5.87
C ALA A 9 -4.91 -1.79 5.83
N GLU A 10 -5.90 -0.96 6.13
CA GLU A 10 -5.70 0.47 6.16
C GLU A 10 -4.77 0.90 7.28
N GLU A 11 -4.92 0.31 8.46
CA GLU A 11 -4.04 0.61 9.57
C GLU A 11 -2.60 0.26 9.23
N ARG A 12 -2.39 -0.91 8.62
CA ARG A 12 -1.07 -1.33 8.22
C ARG A 12 -0.48 -0.40 7.17
N PHE A 13 -1.32 0.03 6.24
CA PHE A 13 -0.89 0.98 5.23
C PHE A 13 -0.38 2.27 5.88
N ARG A 14 -1.14 2.79 6.83
CA ARG A 14 -0.77 4.02 7.53
C ARG A 14 0.51 3.84 8.35
N GLU A 15 0.63 2.72 9.04
CA GLU A 15 1.81 2.45 9.83
C GLU A 15 3.07 2.37 8.97
N LEU A 16 2.99 1.62 7.89
CA LEU A 16 4.15 1.43 7.05
C LEU A 16 4.54 2.69 6.31
N THR A 17 3.56 3.41 5.76
CA THR A 17 3.89 4.66 5.07
C THR A 17 4.36 5.72 6.05
N GLY A 18 3.84 5.73 7.27
CA GLY A 18 4.31 6.62 8.31
C GLY A 18 5.73 6.29 8.76
N ALA A 19 6.12 5.04 8.64
CA ALA A 19 7.48 4.60 8.95
C ALA A 19 8.47 4.85 7.80
N GLY A 20 7.99 5.33 6.68
CA GLY A 20 8.86 5.66 5.56
C GLY A 20 8.82 4.66 4.40
N PHE A 21 7.95 3.67 4.47
CA PHE A 21 7.81 2.75 3.36
C PHE A 21 7.00 3.38 2.23
N THR A 22 7.29 2.95 1.02
CA THR A 22 6.53 3.35 -0.15
C THR A 22 5.53 2.27 -0.49
N ALA A 23 4.27 2.65 -0.65
CA ALA A 23 3.23 1.72 -1.02
C ALA A 23 2.97 1.77 -2.52
N ALA A 24 2.77 0.61 -3.11
CA ALA A 24 2.43 0.52 -4.52
C ALA A 24 1.34 -0.53 -4.69
N VAL A 25 0.44 -0.30 -5.62
CA VAL A 25 -0.59 -1.28 -5.93
C VAL A 25 -0.33 -1.85 -7.31
N ARG A 26 -0.67 -3.13 -7.47
CA ARG A 26 -0.53 -3.78 -8.75
C ARG A 26 -1.83 -3.61 -9.54
N THR A 27 -1.72 -3.12 -10.75
CA THR A 27 -2.89 -2.95 -11.61
C THR A 27 -3.21 -4.25 -12.34
N ALA A 28 -4.36 -4.27 -13.00
CA ALA A 28 -4.78 -5.43 -13.77
C ALA A 28 -3.80 -5.76 -14.89
N SER A 29 -3.09 -4.78 -15.39
CA SER A 29 -2.07 -5.00 -16.44
C SER A 29 -0.73 -5.43 -15.88
N GLY A 30 -0.63 -5.59 -14.57
CA GLY A 30 0.60 -6.04 -13.93
C GLY A 30 1.58 -4.95 -13.57
N GLU A 31 1.22 -3.71 -13.76
CA GLU A 31 2.09 -2.60 -13.41
C GLU A 31 1.94 -2.23 -11.96
N ALA A 32 3.03 -1.76 -11.36
CA ALA A 32 3.01 -1.26 -10.00
C ALA A 32 2.88 0.25 -10.03
N VAL A 33 1.87 0.77 -9.33
CA VAL A 33 1.61 2.20 -9.28
C VAL A 33 1.75 2.66 -7.83
N VAL A 34 2.60 3.65 -7.59
CA VAL A 34 2.80 4.19 -6.25
C VAL A 34 1.54 4.92 -5.79
N LYS A 35 1.12 4.61 -4.57
CA LYS A 35 -0.07 5.22 -3.98
C LYS A 35 0.29 5.88 -2.66
N ARG A 36 -0.19 7.09 -2.46
CA ARG A 36 -0.01 7.80 -1.20
C ARG A 36 -1.17 7.59 -0.26
N MET A 37 -2.30 7.17 -0.78
CA MET A 37 -3.49 6.93 0.00
C MET A 37 -3.91 5.48 -0.16
N PHE A 38 -4.51 4.94 0.89
CA PHE A 38 -4.98 3.57 0.86
C PHE A 38 -6.06 3.39 -0.19
N ASP A 39 -5.95 2.33 -0.98
CA ASP A 39 -6.93 1.99 -2.00
C ASP A 39 -7.61 0.68 -1.60
N PRO A 40 -8.86 0.75 -1.11
CA PRO A 40 -9.55 -0.45 -0.68
C PRO A 40 -9.93 -1.39 -1.83
N ASN A 41 -9.87 -0.90 -3.06
CA ASN A 41 -10.18 -1.71 -4.23
C ASN A 41 -8.96 -2.40 -4.81
N ALA A 42 -7.78 -2.13 -4.28
CA ALA A 42 -6.56 -2.76 -4.77
C ALA A 42 -6.53 -4.23 -4.36
N GLU A 43 -6.25 -5.10 -5.31
CA GLU A 43 -6.13 -6.52 -5.02
C GLU A 43 -4.86 -6.84 -4.24
N GLU A 44 -3.82 -6.08 -4.51
CA GLU A 44 -2.54 -6.31 -3.87
C GLU A 44 -1.84 -4.99 -3.63
N THR A 45 -1.35 -4.81 -2.39
CA THR A 45 -0.57 -3.64 -2.04
C THR A 45 0.82 -4.10 -1.62
N LEU A 46 1.83 -3.54 -2.24
CA LEU A 46 3.22 -3.87 -1.97
C LEU A 46 3.87 -2.72 -1.20
N PHE A 47 4.75 -3.07 -0.27
CA PHE A 47 5.45 -2.06 0.51
C PHE A 47 6.95 -2.22 0.30
N PHE A 48 7.60 -1.15 -0.04
CA PHE A 48 9.04 -1.14 -0.27
C PHE A 48 9.71 -0.19 0.72
N PRO A 49 10.88 -0.56 1.25
CA PRO A 49 11.63 0.36 2.08
C PRO A 49 11.96 1.61 1.28
N ARG A 50 11.89 2.75 1.95
CA ARG A 50 12.22 4.00 1.29
C ARG A 50 13.70 3.99 0.92
N LEU A 51 13.96 4.22 -0.34
CA LEU A 51 15.34 4.35 -0.81
C LEU A 51 15.82 5.75 -0.53
N VAL A 52 16.76 5.85 0.38
CA VAL A 52 17.32 7.13 0.78
C VAL A 52 18.65 7.32 0.10
N GLY A 53 18.91 8.50 -0.30
CA GLY A 53 20.21 8.83 -0.83
C GLY A 53 20.35 8.57 -2.29
N GLY A 54 19.37 8.67 -2.95
CA GLY A 54 19.53 8.67 -4.40
C GLY A 54 20.35 9.90 -4.76
#